data_faa9417291dc1013470df699a37b391e
#
_entry.id   faa9417291dc1013470df699a37b391e
#
_cell.length_a   1.000
_cell.length_b   1.000
_cell.length_c   1.000
_cell.angle_alpha   90.00
_cell.angle_beta   90.00
_cell.angle_gamma   90.00
#
_symmetry.space_group_name_H-M   'P 1'
#
loop_
_entity.id
_entity.type
_entity.pdbx_description
1 polymer ?
#
loop_
_entity_poly.entity_id
_entity_poly.type
_entity_poly.pdbx_seq_one_letter_code
_entity_poly.pdbx_strand_id
1 'polypeptide(L)'
;NIKVQTISVPGETRTNLKVVDTEGGTNTDINEPGPEVTDTMLDQALADVIAKTSAGDIVVLSGSLPRGAAADTYGRWTRALRDAGLKVYLDADGAALSAGLEQKPYFTKPNDHELSTMLGRELADVDAIAAAASEIVAGGIETVCVSMGGNGAVYATADEVWYAGPVKVQVGSTVGAGDSVVAAFAFADAQGLSTE
;
A
#
# COMPACT_ATOMS: atom_id res chain seq x y z
N ASN A 1 -14.80 16.24 8.03
CA ASN A 1 -13.64 17.05 8.43
C ASN A 1 -12.43 16.14 8.63
N ILE A 2 -11.35 16.37 7.87
CA ILE A 2 -10.08 15.66 8.03
C ILE A 2 -9.30 16.36 9.15
N LYS A 3 -8.85 15.57 10.13
CA LYS A 3 -7.92 16.06 11.16
C LYS A 3 -6.50 15.83 10.65
N VAL A 4 -5.71 16.87 10.60
CA VAL A 4 -4.31 16.80 10.17
C VAL A 4 -3.40 16.90 11.37
N GLN A 5 -2.42 16.01 11.46
CA GLN A 5 -1.31 16.08 12.38
C GLN A 5 -0.02 15.98 11.59
N THR A 6 0.93 16.86 11.90
CA THR A 6 2.24 16.90 11.24
C THR A 6 3.35 16.79 12.26
N ILE A 7 4.45 16.19 11.85
CA ILE A 7 5.73 16.23 12.55
C ILE A 7 6.65 17.09 11.70
N SER A 8 7.17 18.14 12.30
CA SER A 8 8.10 19.04 11.61
C SER A 8 9.45 18.36 11.44
N VAL A 9 9.95 18.35 10.21
CA VAL A 9 11.28 17.89 9.86
C VAL A 9 12.10 19.04 9.27
N PRO A 10 13.43 19.07 9.43
CA PRO A 10 14.28 20.06 8.78
C PRO A 10 14.23 19.91 7.26
N GLY A 11 14.18 21.03 6.54
CA GLY A 11 14.17 21.04 5.06
C GLY A 11 12.81 21.39 4.48
N GLU A 12 12.67 21.22 3.18
CA GLU A 12 11.46 21.52 2.43
C GLU A 12 10.72 20.25 2.01
N THR A 13 9.41 20.34 1.90
CA THR A 13 8.59 19.25 1.35
C THR A 13 8.99 18.99 -0.11
N ARG A 14 9.22 17.72 -0.46
CA ARG A 14 9.61 17.34 -1.82
C ARG A 14 8.53 17.71 -2.84
N THR A 15 8.97 18.04 -4.04
CA THR A 15 8.15 18.19 -5.22
C THR A 15 8.34 16.99 -6.13
N ASN A 16 7.26 16.36 -6.55
CA ASN A 16 7.27 15.32 -7.56
C ASN A 16 6.63 15.89 -8.83
N LEU A 17 7.33 15.83 -9.95
CA LEU A 17 6.86 16.32 -11.23
C LEU A 17 6.66 15.14 -12.18
N LYS A 18 5.46 15.04 -12.76
CA LYS A 18 5.18 14.11 -13.84
C LYS A 18 5.10 14.84 -15.16
N VAL A 19 5.98 14.54 -16.08
CA VAL A 19 5.97 15.04 -17.45
C VAL A 19 5.28 14.00 -18.34
N VAL A 20 4.20 14.43 -19.02
CA VAL A 20 3.42 13.57 -19.91
C VAL A 20 3.69 14.00 -21.34
N ASP A 21 4.25 13.11 -22.15
CA ASP A 21 4.35 13.27 -23.60
C ASP A 21 3.05 12.77 -24.24
N THR A 22 2.20 13.69 -24.63
CA THR A 22 0.90 13.37 -25.23
C THR A 22 0.99 12.87 -26.66
N GLU A 23 2.12 13.10 -27.36
CA GLU A 23 2.34 12.60 -28.72
C GLU A 23 2.98 11.21 -28.69
N GLY A 24 3.98 11.00 -27.86
CA GLY A 24 4.67 9.72 -27.70
C GLY A 24 3.96 8.74 -26.73
N GLY A 25 2.97 9.20 -25.98
CA GLY A 25 2.25 8.37 -25.01
C GLY A 25 3.12 7.91 -23.83
N THR A 26 4.21 8.63 -23.51
CA THR A 26 5.14 8.29 -22.44
C THR A 26 5.03 9.23 -21.26
N ASN A 27 5.41 8.74 -20.07
CA ASN A 27 5.49 9.52 -18.85
C ASN A 27 6.91 9.50 -18.30
N THR A 28 7.36 10.64 -17.77
CA THR A 28 8.61 10.75 -17.03
C THR A 28 8.32 11.33 -15.65
N ASP A 29 8.69 10.59 -14.61
CA ASP A 29 8.56 11.04 -13.23
C ASP A 29 9.90 11.62 -12.75
N ILE A 30 9.89 12.86 -12.28
CA ILE A 30 11.03 13.54 -11.67
C ILE A 30 10.69 13.72 -10.19
N ASN A 31 11.28 12.87 -9.34
CA ASN A 31 10.96 12.82 -7.92
C ASN A 31 12.12 13.37 -7.09
N GLU A 32 11.87 14.44 -6.34
CA GLU A 32 12.81 14.93 -5.37
C GLU A 32 12.95 13.96 -4.19
N PRO A 33 14.16 13.84 -3.60
CA PRO A 33 14.38 12.91 -2.49
C PRO A 33 13.68 13.31 -1.17
N GLY A 34 13.27 14.57 -1.04
CA GLY A 34 12.66 15.09 0.18
C GLY A 34 13.63 15.25 1.36
N PRO A 35 13.13 15.73 2.51
CA PRO A 35 13.92 15.88 3.72
C PRO A 35 14.34 14.54 4.31
N GLU A 36 15.39 14.55 5.11
CA GLU A 36 15.88 13.40 5.85
C GLU A 36 15.20 13.33 7.21
N VAL A 37 14.74 12.14 7.60
CA VAL A 37 14.15 11.88 8.92
C VAL A 37 15.11 11.08 9.79
N THR A 38 14.94 11.18 11.10
CA THR A 38 15.65 10.37 12.09
C THR A 38 14.75 9.29 12.66
N ASP A 39 15.33 8.22 13.23
CA ASP A 39 14.58 7.19 13.94
C ASP A 39 13.73 7.79 15.07
N THR A 40 14.24 8.79 15.78
CA THR A 40 13.47 9.49 16.85
C THR A 40 12.19 10.13 16.30
N MET A 41 12.24 10.74 15.11
CA MET A 41 11.04 11.33 14.47
C MET A 41 10.05 10.25 14.04
N LEU A 42 10.55 9.14 13.54
CA LEU A 42 9.72 7.99 13.14
C LEU A 42 9.08 7.32 14.36
N ASP A 43 9.82 7.13 15.45
CA ASP A 43 9.30 6.57 16.70
C ASP A 43 8.25 7.49 17.33
N GLN A 44 8.46 8.81 17.27
CA GLN A 44 7.46 9.78 17.72
C GLN A 44 6.19 9.71 16.88
N ALA A 45 6.33 9.60 15.54
CA ALA A 45 5.18 9.46 14.65
C ALA A 45 4.37 8.21 14.97
N LEU A 46 5.03 7.08 15.15
CA LEU A 46 4.39 5.82 15.52
C LEU A 46 3.68 5.92 16.87
N ALA A 47 4.35 6.47 17.88
CA ALA A 47 3.77 6.67 19.21
C ALA A 47 2.52 7.58 19.16
N ASP A 48 2.57 8.64 18.37
CA ASP A 48 1.45 9.57 18.19
C ASP A 48 0.24 8.90 17.50
N VAL A 49 0.48 8.01 16.54
CA VAL A 49 -0.59 7.22 15.89
C VAL A 49 -1.22 6.27 16.91
N ILE A 50 -0.42 5.49 17.63
CA ILE A 50 -0.91 4.54 18.63
C ILE A 50 -1.71 5.25 19.73
N ALA A 51 -1.23 6.42 20.20
CA ALA A 51 -1.91 7.17 21.26
C ALA A 51 -3.28 7.74 20.85
N LYS A 52 -3.58 7.83 19.56
CA LYS A 52 -4.81 8.42 19.01
C LYS A 52 -5.77 7.43 18.39
N THR A 53 -5.37 6.18 18.35
CA THR A 53 -6.17 5.08 17.80
C THR A 53 -6.63 4.16 18.91
N SER A 54 -7.65 3.37 18.59
CA SER A 54 -8.24 2.35 19.45
C SER A 54 -8.17 0.99 18.76
N ALA A 55 -8.19 -0.09 19.50
CA ALA A 55 -8.22 -1.43 18.92
C ALA A 55 -9.39 -1.57 17.92
N GLY A 56 -9.10 -2.12 16.75
CA GLY A 56 -10.02 -2.22 15.62
C GLY A 56 -9.98 -1.07 14.62
N ASP A 57 -9.34 0.06 14.96
CA ASP A 57 -9.15 1.14 13.99
C ASP A 57 -8.23 0.70 12.85
N ILE A 58 -8.43 1.32 11.68
CA ILE A 58 -7.63 1.08 10.48
C ILE A 58 -6.52 2.11 10.39
N VAL A 59 -5.29 1.64 10.22
CA VAL A 59 -4.12 2.48 9.93
C VAL A 59 -3.56 2.12 8.57
N VAL A 60 -3.48 3.10 7.67
CA VAL A 60 -2.90 2.93 6.33
C VAL A 60 -1.45 3.40 6.33
N LEU A 61 -0.53 2.49 6.02
CA LEU A 61 0.87 2.78 5.74
C LEU A 61 1.04 2.78 4.22
N SER A 62 1.19 3.95 3.62
CA SER A 62 1.22 4.09 2.16
C SER A 62 2.37 4.97 1.70
N GLY A 63 2.93 4.60 0.56
CA GLY A 63 3.96 5.34 -0.16
C GLY A 63 5.39 4.95 0.22
N SER A 64 6.34 5.63 -0.42
CA SER A 64 7.77 5.39 -0.21
C SER A 64 8.25 5.95 1.12
N LEU A 65 9.17 5.23 1.75
CA LEU A 65 9.83 5.70 2.96
C LEU A 65 10.64 6.97 2.70
N PRO A 66 10.66 7.94 3.65
CA PRO A 66 11.49 9.13 3.55
C PRO A 66 12.98 8.76 3.69
N ARG A 67 13.87 9.67 3.24
CA ARG A 67 15.32 9.51 3.45
C ARG A 67 15.63 9.40 4.94
N GLY A 68 16.61 8.57 5.27
CA GLY A 68 17.00 8.29 6.66
C GLY A 68 16.17 7.18 7.32
N ALA A 69 15.01 6.83 6.79
CA ALA A 69 14.25 5.68 7.27
C ALA A 69 14.89 4.36 6.82
N ALA A 70 15.04 3.43 7.75
CA ALA A 70 15.52 2.08 7.43
C ALA A 70 14.47 1.32 6.61
N ALA A 71 14.90 0.41 5.73
CA ALA A 71 14.02 -0.35 4.85
C ALA A 71 12.98 -1.20 5.62
N ASP A 72 13.26 -1.58 6.86
CA ASP A 72 12.38 -2.33 7.75
C ASP A 72 11.37 -1.47 8.53
N THR A 73 11.35 -0.16 8.30
CA THR A 73 10.48 0.77 9.05
C THR A 73 9.01 0.35 9.00
N TYR A 74 8.49 0.03 7.81
CA TYR A 74 7.10 -0.45 7.70
C TYR A 74 6.89 -1.82 8.37
N GLY A 75 7.90 -2.68 8.41
CA GLY A 75 7.83 -3.92 9.18
C GLY A 75 7.70 -3.65 10.68
N ARG A 76 8.58 -2.81 11.26
CA ARG A 76 8.52 -2.41 12.66
C ARG A 76 7.17 -1.76 13.01
N TRP A 77 6.68 -0.86 12.15
CA TRP A 77 5.41 -0.18 12.35
C TRP A 77 4.22 -1.13 12.24
N THR A 78 4.18 -2.00 11.23
CA THR A 78 3.13 -3.02 11.08
C THR A 78 3.03 -3.87 12.32
N ARG A 79 4.16 -4.36 12.85
CA ARG A 79 4.18 -5.15 14.08
C ARG A 79 3.62 -4.37 15.27
N ALA A 80 4.14 -3.17 15.54
CA ALA A 80 3.73 -2.37 16.69
C ALA A 80 2.24 -1.99 16.64
N LEU A 81 1.72 -1.62 15.46
CA LEU A 81 0.31 -1.28 15.26
C LEU A 81 -0.59 -2.51 15.46
N ARG A 82 -0.19 -3.68 14.94
CA ARG A 82 -0.92 -4.93 15.16
C ARG A 82 -0.92 -5.35 16.62
N ASP A 83 0.22 -5.22 17.32
CA ASP A 83 0.33 -5.50 18.75
C ASP A 83 -0.58 -4.56 19.59
N ALA A 84 -0.86 -3.36 19.08
CA ALA A 84 -1.84 -2.43 19.64
C ALA A 84 -3.31 -2.76 19.23
N GLY A 85 -3.55 -3.82 18.48
CA GLY A 85 -4.88 -4.27 18.06
C GLY A 85 -5.46 -3.53 16.86
N LEU A 86 -4.63 -2.86 16.05
CA LEU A 86 -5.05 -2.09 14.90
C LEU A 86 -5.04 -2.94 13.61
N LYS A 87 -5.92 -2.62 12.67
CA LYS A 87 -5.90 -3.19 11.33
C LYS A 87 -4.93 -2.40 10.45
N VAL A 88 -3.83 -3.01 10.04
CA VAL A 88 -2.80 -2.35 9.22
C VAL A 88 -3.04 -2.63 7.74
N TYR A 89 -3.21 -1.57 6.98
CA TYR A 89 -3.27 -1.56 5.53
C TYR A 89 -1.91 -1.11 4.99
N LEU A 90 -1.24 -1.98 4.23
CA LEU A 90 0.10 -1.72 3.70
C LEU A 90 0.06 -1.56 2.18
N ASP A 91 0.44 -0.38 1.69
CA ASP A 91 0.62 -0.05 0.28
C ASP A 91 2.01 0.55 0.07
N ALA A 92 2.98 -0.30 -0.16
CA ALA A 92 4.39 0.03 -0.30
C ALA A 92 5.02 -0.79 -1.42
N ASP A 93 6.26 -0.50 -1.74
CA ASP A 93 7.04 -1.20 -2.74
C ASP A 93 8.38 -1.75 -2.21
N GLY A 94 9.03 -2.58 -3.00
CA GLY A 94 10.39 -3.06 -2.78
C GLY A 94 10.63 -3.66 -1.39
N ALA A 95 11.75 -3.29 -0.78
CA ALA A 95 12.17 -3.82 0.52
C ALA A 95 11.22 -3.43 1.66
N ALA A 96 10.59 -2.26 1.59
CA ALA A 96 9.63 -1.80 2.59
C ALA A 96 8.35 -2.65 2.57
N LEU A 97 7.85 -3.02 1.37
CA LEU A 97 6.74 -3.96 1.22
C LEU A 97 7.11 -5.32 1.80
N SER A 98 8.26 -5.89 1.39
CA SER A 98 8.70 -7.22 1.86
C SER A 98 8.80 -7.27 3.39
N ALA A 99 9.45 -6.28 4.01
CA ALA A 99 9.58 -6.20 5.47
C ALA A 99 8.21 -6.06 6.17
N GLY A 100 7.28 -5.31 5.56
CA GLY A 100 5.94 -5.15 6.09
C GLY A 100 5.11 -6.42 6.00
N LEU A 101 5.19 -7.17 4.90
CA LEU A 101 4.46 -8.43 4.70
C LEU A 101 4.90 -9.53 5.66
N GLU A 102 6.18 -9.59 6.04
CA GLU A 102 6.68 -10.50 7.08
C GLU A 102 5.95 -10.32 8.42
N GLN A 103 5.46 -9.12 8.67
CA GLN A 103 4.70 -8.79 9.88
C GLN A 103 3.19 -8.97 9.72
N LYS A 104 2.73 -9.54 8.61
CA LYS A 104 1.35 -9.94 8.33
C LYS A 104 0.34 -8.80 8.54
N PRO A 105 0.39 -7.72 7.74
CA PRO A 105 -0.62 -6.67 7.78
C PRO A 105 -2.02 -7.27 7.54
N TYR A 106 -3.07 -6.54 7.94
CA TYR A 106 -4.45 -6.97 7.69
C TYR A 106 -4.75 -6.97 6.18
N PHE A 107 -4.29 -5.94 5.47
CA PHE A 107 -4.51 -5.76 4.04
C PHE A 107 -3.22 -5.34 3.33
N THR A 108 -3.02 -5.82 2.10
CA THR A 108 -1.97 -5.30 1.21
C THR A 108 -2.46 -5.21 -0.23
N LYS A 109 -1.91 -4.24 -0.98
CA LYS A 109 -2.27 -4.02 -2.39
C LYS A 109 -1.04 -3.87 -3.29
N PRO A 110 -0.29 -4.92 -3.59
CA PRO A 110 0.72 -4.88 -4.65
C PRO A 110 0.05 -4.72 -6.04
N ASN A 111 0.79 -4.21 -7.00
CA ASN A 111 0.45 -4.44 -8.40
C ASN A 111 1.05 -5.77 -8.89
N ASP A 112 0.66 -6.21 -10.09
CA ASP A 112 1.12 -7.47 -10.71
C ASP A 112 2.65 -7.53 -10.87
N HIS A 113 3.28 -6.41 -11.22
CA HIS A 113 4.73 -6.29 -11.36
C HIS A 113 5.46 -6.35 -10.00
N GLU A 114 4.96 -5.65 -9.00
CA GLU A 114 5.49 -5.69 -7.62
C GLU A 114 5.40 -7.10 -7.05
N LEU A 115 4.25 -7.76 -7.25
CA LEU A 115 4.02 -9.12 -6.81
C LEU A 115 4.97 -10.11 -7.51
N SER A 116 5.11 -10.01 -8.84
CA SER A 116 6.04 -10.82 -9.64
C SER A 116 7.50 -10.64 -9.17
N THR A 117 7.91 -9.39 -8.96
CA THR A 117 9.25 -9.05 -8.48
C THR A 117 9.51 -9.62 -7.08
N MET A 118 8.56 -9.46 -6.16
CA MET A 118 8.66 -9.96 -4.79
C MET A 118 8.77 -11.48 -4.74
N LEU A 119 8.00 -12.19 -5.57
CA LEU A 119 8.02 -13.67 -5.64
C LEU A 119 9.18 -14.21 -6.48
N GLY A 120 9.91 -13.36 -7.21
CA GLY A 120 11.01 -13.75 -8.09
C GLY A 120 10.58 -14.65 -9.25
N ARG A 121 9.32 -14.55 -9.68
CA ARG A 121 8.75 -15.34 -10.78
C ARG A 121 7.76 -14.52 -11.61
N GLU A 122 7.66 -14.84 -12.89
CA GLU A 122 6.66 -14.24 -13.78
C GLU A 122 5.25 -14.76 -13.43
N LEU A 123 4.29 -13.85 -13.46
CA LEU A 123 2.86 -14.12 -13.28
C LEU A 123 2.17 -13.81 -14.62
N ALA A 124 2.06 -14.83 -15.47
CA ALA A 124 1.73 -14.65 -16.88
C ALA A 124 0.25 -14.32 -17.14
N ASP A 125 -0.64 -14.67 -16.23
CA ASP A 125 -2.08 -14.53 -16.40
C ASP A 125 -2.79 -14.30 -15.04
N VAL A 126 -4.11 -14.10 -15.12
CA VAL A 126 -4.96 -13.86 -13.95
C VAL A 126 -4.95 -15.05 -12.98
N ASP A 127 -4.89 -16.29 -13.49
CA ASP A 127 -4.88 -17.49 -12.64
C ASP A 127 -3.57 -17.59 -11.85
N ALA A 128 -2.43 -17.26 -12.47
CA ALA A 128 -1.14 -17.18 -11.78
C ALA A 128 -1.12 -16.09 -10.71
N ILE A 129 -1.73 -14.93 -10.99
CA ILE A 129 -1.87 -13.83 -10.03
C ILE A 129 -2.79 -14.23 -8.87
N ALA A 130 -3.91 -14.89 -9.15
CA ALA A 130 -4.84 -15.39 -8.14
C ALA A 130 -4.18 -16.43 -7.21
N ALA A 131 -3.43 -17.36 -7.79
CA ALA A 131 -2.66 -18.32 -7.01
C ALA A 131 -1.61 -17.66 -6.12
N ALA A 132 -0.88 -16.67 -6.66
CA ALA A 132 0.12 -15.90 -5.91
C ALA A 132 -0.51 -15.08 -4.77
N ALA A 133 -1.67 -14.45 -5.01
CA ALA A 133 -2.42 -13.75 -3.96
C ALA A 133 -2.85 -14.70 -2.84
N SER A 134 -3.33 -15.90 -3.21
CA SER A 134 -3.71 -16.95 -2.25
C SER A 134 -2.53 -17.47 -1.43
N GLU A 135 -1.33 -17.57 -2.02
CA GLU A 135 -0.10 -17.92 -1.29
C GLU A 135 0.22 -16.88 -0.20
N ILE A 136 0.05 -15.59 -0.50
CA ILE A 136 0.27 -14.52 0.48
C ILE A 136 -0.75 -14.58 1.61
N VAL A 137 -2.02 -14.81 1.28
CA VAL A 137 -3.10 -15.01 2.28
C VAL A 137 -2.79 -16.22 3.16
N ALA A 138 -2.38 -17.35 2.57
CA ALA A 138 -1.98 -18.55 3.32
C ALA A 138 -0.77 -18.30 4.25
N GLY A 139 0.07 -17.31 3.93
CA GLY A 139 1.15 -16.79 4.78
C GLY A 139 0.65 -16.04 6.03
N GLY A 140 -0.65 -15.77 6.14
CA GLY A 140 -1.31 -15.17 7.31
C GLY A 140 -1.64 -13.70 7.17
N ILE A 141 -1.75 -13.18 5.94
CA ILE A 141 -2.33 -11.87 5.62
C ILE A 141 -3.82 -12.08 5.37
N GLU A 142 -4.67 -11.25 5.98
CA GLU A 142 -6.12 -11.45 5.92
C GLU A 142 -6.68 -11.21 4.51
N THR A 143 -6.18 -10.17 3.86
CA THR A 143 -6.71 -9.71 2.57
C THR A 143 -5.60 -9.21 1.65
N VAL A 144 -5.64 -9.66 0.41
CA VAL A 144 -4.72 -9.22 -0.66
C VAL A 144 -5.52 -8.73 -1.86
N CYS A 145 -5.22 -7.53 -2.34
CA CYS A 145 -5.74 -7.01 -3.60
C CYS A 145 -4.58 -6.78 -4.58
N VAL A 146 -4.53 -7.52 -5.68
CA VAL A 146 -3.51 -7.34 -6.71
C VAL A 146 -4.09 -6.51 -7.85
N SER A 147 -3.58 -5.29 -8.03
CA SER A 147 -4.00 -4.41 -9.12
C SER A 147 -3.24 -4.72 -10.41
N MET A 148 -3.94 -4.79 -11.55
CA MET A 148 -3.40 -5.11 -12.87
C MET A 148 -3.64 -3.97 -13.87
N GLY A 149 -3.70 -2.75 -13.40
CA GLY A 149 -3.94 -1.57 -14.23
C GLY A 149 -5.22 -1.69 -15.05
N GLY A 150 -5.09 -1.57 -16.37
CA GLY A 150 -6.22 -1.72 -17.31
C GLY A 150 -6.81 -3.12 -17.41
N ASN A 151 -6.20 -4.13 -16.79
CA ASN A 151 -6.68 -5.51 -16.79
C ASN A 151 -7.52 -5.86 -15.55
N GLY A 152 -7.82 -4.89 -14.68
CA GLY A 152 -8.66 -5.12 -13.52
C GLY A 152 -7.87 -5.40 -12.24
N ALA A 153 -8.41 -6.23 -11.36
CA ALA A 153 -7.77 -6.60 -10.10
C ALA A 153 -8.18 -8.00 -9.63
N VAL A 154 -7.30 -8.65 -8.88
CA VAL A 154 -7.59 -9.87 -8.13
C VAL A 154 -7.69 -9.51 -6.64
N TYR A 155 -8.72 -10.00 -5.98
CA TYR A 155 -8.93 -9.90 -4.55
C TYR A 155 -8.94 -11.29 -3.94
N ALA A 156 -8.21 -11.52 -2.86
CA ALA A 156 -8.10 -12.81 -2.20
C ALA A 156 -8.21 -12.69 -0.67
N THR A 157 -8.96 -13.61 -0.08
CA THR A 157 -9.03 -13.88 1.35
C THR A 157 -8.81 -15.37 1.60
N ALA A 158 -8.90 -15.81 2.85
CA ALA A 158 -8.80 -17.23 3.18
C ALA A 158 -9.93 -18.08 2.55
N ASP A 159 -11.10 -17.48 2.35
CA ASP A 159 -12.31 -18.20 1.95
C ASP A 159 -12.62 -18.08 0.44
N GLU A 160 -12.13 -17.02 -0.20
CA GLU A 160 -12.54 -16.69 -1.57
C GLU A 160 -11.49 -15.91 -2.36
N VAL A 161 -11.54 -16.08 -3.68
CA VAL A 161 -10.75 -15.30 -4.64
C VAL A 161 -11.68 -14.74 -5.71
N TRP A 162 -11.61 -13.44 -5.92
CA TRP A 162 -12.40 -12.73 -6.90
C TRP A 162 -11.53 -12.06 -7.95
N TYR A 163 -11.99 -12.09 -9.18
CA TYR A 163 -11.43 -11.29 -10.25
C TYR A 163 -12.43 -10.22 -10.69
N ALA A 164 -12.05 -8.97 -10.51
CA ALA A 164 -12.78 -7.83 -11.07
C ALA A 164 -12.18 -7.48 -12.44
N GLY A 165 -12.93 -7.74 -13.51
CA GLY A 165 -12.50 -7.45 -14.88
C GLY A 165 -12.31 -5.96 -15.16
N PRO A 166 -11.72 -5.62 -16.32
CA PRO A 166 -11.43 -4.24 -16.67
C PRO A 166 -12.71 -3.41 -16.89
N VAL A 167 -12.69 -2.18 -16.37
CA VAL A 167 -13.73 -1.20 -16.66
C VAL A 167 -13.21 -0.24 -17.73
N LYS A 168 -13.96 -0.08 -18.85
CA LYS A 168 -13.61 0.86 -19.91
C LYS A 168 -13.86 2.28 -19.45
N VAL A 169 -12.80 3.02 -19.20
CA VAL A 169 -12.82 4.43 -18.82
C VAL A 169 -11.89 5.23 -19.70
N GLN A 170 -12.18 6.51 -19.88
CA GLN A 170 -11.22 7.42 -20.48
C GLN A 170 -10.20 7.83 -19.42
N VAL A 171 -8.97 7.31 -19.56
CA VAL A 171 -7.90 7.57 -18.58
C VAL A 171 -7.33 8.97 -18.82
N GLY A 172 -7.48 9.86 -17.85
CA GLY A 172 -6.83 11.17 -17.84
C GLY A 172 -5.49 11.13 -17.09
N SER A 173 -5.45 10.41 -15.97
CA SER A 173 -4.24 10.19 -15.16
C SER A 173 -4.41 8.93 -14.34
N THR A 174 -3.31 8.23 -14.06
CA THR A 174 -3.27 7.08 -13.15
C THR A 174 -2.75 7.43 -11.75
N VAL A 175 -2.39 8.70 -11.52
CA VAL A 175 -1.92 9.18 -10.21
C VAL A 175 -3.01 9.03 -9.17
N GLY A 176 -2.70 8.37 -8.04
CA GLY A 176 -3.64 8.13 -6.97
C GLY A 176 -4.66 7.01 -7.21
N ALA A 177 -4.56 6.28 -8.34
CA ALA A 177 -5.45 5.15 -8.59
C ALA A 177 -5.26 4.04 -7.55
N GLY A 178 -4.02 3.69 -7.21
CA GLY A 178 -3.70 2.76 -6.13
C GLY A 178 -4.23 3.22 -4.79
N ASP A 179 -3.97 4.48 -4.43
CA ASP A 179 -4.44 5.08 -3.17
C ASP A 179 -5.97 5.04 -3.08
N SER A 180 -6.67 5.28 -4.20
CA SER A 180 -8.14 5.22 -4.26
C SER A 180 -8.67 3.82 -4.00
N VAL A 181 -7.99 2.78 -4.49
CA VAL A 181 -8.34 1.38 -4.21
C VAL A 181 -8.16 1.08 -2.72
N VAL A 182 -7.00 1.43 -2.14
CA VAL A 182 -6.76 1.25 -0.69
C VAL A 182 -7.81 1.97 0.15
N ALA A 183 -8.14 3.22 -0.22
CA ALA A 183 -9.14 4.01 0.47
C ALA A 183 -10.54 3.37 0.39
N ALA A 184 -10.91 2.80 -0.77
CA ALA A 184 -12.19 2.11 -0.96
C ALA A 184 -12.29 0.85 -0.07
N PHE A 185 -11.24 0.02 0.00
CA PHE A 185 -11.21 -1.14 0.87
C PHE A 185 -11.24 -0.74 2.36
N ALA A 186 -10.44 0.27 2.76
CA ALA A 186 -10.46 0.76 4.13
C ALA A 186 -11.84 1.32 4.52
N PHE A 187 -12.52 2.03 3.61
CA PHE A 187 -13.87 2.52 3.83
C PHE A 187 -14.88 1.37 3.94
N ALA A 188 -14.83 0.40 3.05
CA ALA A 188 -15.72 -0.76 3.05
C ALA A 188 -15.59 -1.55 4.37
N ASP A 189 -14.36 -1.84 4.80
CA ASP A 189 -14.09 -2.53 6.06
C ASP A 189 -14.58 -1.71 7.28
N ALA A 190 -14.34 -0.39 7.29
CA ALA A 190 -14.83 0.49 8.35
C ALA A 190 -16.36 0.56 8.43
N GLN A 191 -17.08 0.29 7.33
CA GLN A 191 -18.54 0.22 7.28
C GLN A 191 -19.07 -1.20 7.50
N GLY A 192 -18.20 -2.20 7.63
CA GLY A 192 -18.61 -3.61 7.74
C GLY A 192 -19.30 -4.14 6.48
N LEU A 193 -18.95 -3.60 5.30
CA LEU A 193 -19.50 -4.07 4.03
C LEU A 193 -18.89 -5.43 3.68
N SER A 194 -19.71 -6.30 3.08
CA SER A 194 -19.24 -7.59 2.56
C SER A 194 -18.47 -7.42 1.25
N THR A 195 -17.75 -8.47 0.85
CA THR A 195 -17.06 -8.57 -0.44
C THR A 195 -17.99 -8.76 -1.64
N GLU A 196 -19.28 -8.99 -1.40
CA GLU A 196 -20.33 -9.09 -2.42
C GLU A 196 -20.93 -7.76 -2.84
#